data_0704365bb2abab09e91db98aea90617e
#
_entry.id   0704365bb2abab09e91db98aea90617e
#
_cell.length_a   1.000
_cell.length_b   1.000
_cell.length_c   1.000
_cell.angle_alpha   90.00
_cell.angle_beta   90.00
_cell.angle_gamma   90.00
#
_symmetry.space_group_name_H-M   'P 1'
#
loop_
_entity.id
_entity.type
_entity.pdbx_description
1 polymer ?
#
loop_
_entity_poly.entity_id
_entity_poly.type
_entity_poly.pdbx_seq_one_letter_code
_entity_poly.pdbx_strand_id
1 'polypeptide(L)'
;MYLRKINRKKDGKDHVYWALVESRRTPRGPRQHVVAYLGEMDKAGRLGIKNYVEGRTDHQEDLFDEQEPEWVEVNVRGIRTERVRDFGDIWLALQLLEHLGLYAFFKQVMPSGREKVSWADLACVLVIARFCDPRSELYIAEHFYAHTALSDLIGIPNDNVYDNRLYRALDKLLPYKETLENHLKERFGELFNIKYDLLLYDLTSTYFEGEAKYNPQANRGYSRDKRPDCKQVLIALVVTKEGIPIGYEVFDGNRKDQTTVKQIVEKMESRYGSADRIWAMDRGMMCKENIDFFENSDRKYIIGTPKSRLREFERELVSKNWHAIHKGLEVQYCDSPNGGDEIFILCRSSSRKEKEHAIFKRFTKNIEEGLRRIHVCCQEGRIKKLSVAERRIGRLLQRNTRAAGMYEIEVKPEEDGKLKLSWTKRKDRKNWAMLTEGCYLLRSNVKDFSAEELWQAYMHLTDAEAAFRIQKSDLSIRPIRHQKQERVQAHIFVCFLAFVLWKCLAQMCKQDGLGNEPRKVIDEIKRIKLTDVILPTRKGIEIKLHCVSKPDTHLQILLQHLGLNIPARLTKNFKM
;
A
#
# COMPACT_ATOMS: atom_id res chain seq x y z
N MET A 1 -3.93 10.31 -32.06
CA MET A 1 -3.41 10.17 -30.70
C MET A 1 -1.93 9.78 -30.72
N TYR A 2 -1.14 10.08 -29.69
CA TYR A 2 0.28 9.70 -29.62
C TYR A 2 0.74 9.62 -28.16
N LEU A 3 1.81 8.85 -27.92
CA LEU A 3 2.40 8.70 -26.60
C LEU A 3 3.31 9.89 -26.27
N ARG A 4 3.04 10.54 -25.14
CA ARG A 4 3.85 11.65 -24.62
C ARG A 4 4.62 11.21 -23.38
N LYS A 5 5.94 11.46 -23.40
CA LYS A 5 6.82 11.25 -22.26
C LYS A 5 6.69 12.41 -21.26
N ILE A 6 6.50 12.10 -19.98
CA ILE A 6 6.42 13.07 -18.89
C ILE A 6 7.49 12.71 -17.85
N ASN A 7 8.47 13.58 -17.68
CA ASN A 7 9.48 13.40 -16.65
C ASN A 7 9.00 14.08 -15.36
N ARG A 8 9.02 13.37 -14.24
CA ARG A 8 8.71 13.93 -12.91
C ARG A 8 9.81 13.55 -11.94
N LYS A 9 10.22 14.49 -11.10
CA LYS A 9 11.07 14.22 -9.94
C LYS A 9 10.19 13.92 -8.73
N LYS A 10 10.34 12.72 -8.17
CA LYS A 10 9.68 12.33 -6.93
C LYS A 10 10.73 11.70 -6.02
N ASP A 11 10.81 12.17 -4.78
CA ASP A 11 11.77 11.70 -3.77
C ASP A 11 13.24 11.71 -4.22
N GLY A 12 13.62 12.71 -5.05
CA GLY A 12 14.99 12.87 -5.57
C GLY A 12 15.33 11.96 -6.78
N LYS A 13 14.42 11.11 -7.23
CA LYS A 13 14.58 10.24 -8.41
C LYS A 13 13.80 10.79 -9.59
N ASP A 14 14.39 10.67 -10.79
CA ASP A 14 13.71 10.99 -12.04
C ASP A 14 12.83 9.78 -12.44
N HIS A 15 11.53 10.00 -12.49
CA HIS A 15 10.55 9.03 -12.97
C HIS A 15 10.05 9.43 -14.35
N VAL A 16 9.93 8.45 -15.23
CA VAL A 16 9.43 8.64 -16.59
C VAL A 16 8.03 8.06 -16.68
N TYR A 17 7.04 8.93 -16.75
CA TYR A 17 5.65 8.55 -16.97
C TYR A 17 5.27 8.76 -18.43
N TRP A 18 4.31 7.99 -18.89
CA TRP A 18 3.76 8.10 -20.23
C TRP A 18 2.29 8.47 -20.16
N ALA A 19 1.87 9.30 -21.10
CA ALA A 19 0.48 9.66 -21.28
C ALA A 19 0.09 9.51 -22.75
N LEU A 20 -1.12 9.00 -22.99
CA LEU A 20 -1.75 9.05 -24.30
C LEU A 20 -2.38 10.44 -24.46
N VAL A 21 -2.01 11.15 -25.52
CA VAL A 21 -2.50 12.51 -25.79
C VAL A 21 -3.05 12.62 -27.21
N GLU A 22 -4.05 13.45 -27.37
CA GLU A 22 -4.54 13.86 -28.68
C GLU A 22 -4.42 15.37 -28.86
N SER A 23 -4.25 15.81 -30.10
CA SER A 23 -4.26 17.23 -30.45
C SER A 23 -5.68 17.61 -30.85
N ARG A 24 -6.31 18.50 -30.09
CA ARG A 24 -7.63 19.08 -30.42
C ARG A 24 -7.46 20.53 -30.87
N ARG A 25 -8.11 20.88 -31.96
CA ARG A 25 -8.16 22.28 -32.42
C ARG A 25 -9.17 23.04 -31.55
N THR A 26 -8.71 24.08 -30.90
CA THR A 26 -9.58 25.00 -30.15
C THR A 26 -9.56 26.38 -30.82
N PRO A 27 -10.52 27.28 -30.52
CA PRO A 27 -10.53 28.65 -31.05
C PRO A 27 -9.24 29.45 -30.75
N ARG A 28 -8.45 28.98 -29.77
CA ARG A 28 -7.16 29.59 -29.38
C ARG A 28 -5.94 28.81 -29.91
N GLY A 29 -6.13 27.96 -30.94
CA GLY A 29 -5.09 27.13 -31.57
C GLY A 29 -5.12 25.67 -31.10
N PRO A 30 -4.23 24.81 -31.66
CA PRO A 30 -4.17 23.39 -31.29
C PRO A 30 -3.70 23.25 -29.85
N ARG A 31 -4.45 22.50 -29.05
CA ARG A 31 -4.10 22.14 -27.67
C ARG A 31 -4.03 20.63 -27.50
N GLN A 32 -3.07 20.19 -26.68
CA GLN A 32 -2.93 18.80 -26.32
C GLN A 32 -3.93 18.47 -25.20
N HIS A 33 -4.76 17.46 -25.42
CA HIS A 33 -5.65 16.90 -24.44
C HIS A 33 -5.07 15.56 -23.99
N VAL A 34 -4.88 15.38 -22.67
CA VAL A 34 -4.45 14.10 -22.11
C VAL A 34 -5.63 13.19 -22.08
N VAL A 35 -5.59 12.15 -22.87
CA VAL A 35 -6.63 11.12 -22.94
C VAL A 35 -6.46 10.14 -21.77
N ALA A 36 -5.20 9.75 -21.46
CA ALA A 36 -4.87 8.92 -20.29
C ALA A 36 -3.46 9.11 -19.77
N TYR A 37 -3.29 8.86 -18.49
CA TYR A 37 -1.99 8.67 -17.86
C TYR A 37 -1.70 7.17 -17.75
N LEU A 38 -0.63 6.71 -18.42
CA LEU A 38 -0.28 5.29 -18.53
C LEU A 38 0.77 4.83 -17.50
N GLY A 39 1.27 5.74 -16.67
CA GLY A 39 2.28 5.41 -15.66
C GLY A 39 3.69 5.20 -16.23
N GLU A 40 4.50 4.42 -15.53
CA GLU A 40 5.82 3.98 -16.02
C GLU A 40 5.61 2.78 -16.93
N MET A 41 6.13 2.85 -18.16
CA MET A 41 5.95 1.81 -19.18
C MET A 41 7.30 1.31 -19.70
N ASP A 42 7.41 0.03 -19.92
CA ASP A 42 8.53 -0.60 -20.61
C ASP A 42 8.50 -0.37 -22.14
N LYS A 43 9.49 -0.92 -22.84
CA LYS A 43 9.60 -0.75 -24.28
C LYS A 43 8.52 -1.51 -25.05
N ALA A 44 8.09 -2.69 -24.56
CA ALA A 44 7.10 -3.54 -25.19
C ALA A 44 5.69 -2.94 -25.08
N GLY A 45 5.28 -2.48 -23.88
CA GLY A 45 3.99 -1.82 -23.68
C GLY A 45 3.83 -0.55 -24.49
N ARG A 46 4.92 0.24 -24.65
CA ARG A 46 4.90 1.43 -25.53
C ARG A 46 4.68 1.05 -26.99
N LEU A 47 5.30 -0.03 -27.45
CA LEU A 47 5.15 -0.50 -28.83
C LEU A 47 3.74 -1.02 -29.09
N GLY A 48 3.15 -1.78 -28.14
CA GLY A 48 1.79 -2.30 -28.21
C GLY A 48 0.75 -1.19 -28.35
N ILE A 49 0.80 -0.16 -27.48
CA ILE A 49 -0.11 0.98 -27.54
C ILE A 49 0.10 1.79 -28.83
N LYS A 50 1.35 1.94 -29.28
CA LYS A 50 1.64 2.63 -30.55
C LYS A 50 1.03 1.91 -31.74
N ASN A 51 1.18 0.59 -31.82
CA ASN A 51 0.64 -0.23 -32.91
C ASN A 51 -0.89 -0.16 -32.95
N TYR A 52 -1.56 -0.21 -31.80
CA TYR A 52 -3.00 -0.06 -31.70
C TYR A 52 -3.49 1.33 -32.17
N VAL A 53 -2.84 2.40 -31.71
CA VAL A 53 -3.18 3.78 -32.11
C VAL A 53 -2.98 4.00 -33.62
N GLU A 54 -2.01 3.30 -34.24
CA GLU A 54 -1.73 3.34 -35.68
C GLU A 54 -2.61 2.36 -36.48
N GLY A 55 -3.55 1.65 -35.84
CA GLY A 55 -4.48 0.72 -36.51
C GLY A 55 -3.83 -0.56 -37.05
N ARG A 56 -2.69 -0.96 -36.45
CA ARG A 56 -1.91 -2.13 -36.88
C ARG A 56 -2.23 -3.41 -36.09
N THR A 57 -3.30 -3.44 -35.34
CA THR A 57 -3.77 -4.66 -34.65
C THR A 57 -4.85 -5.33 -35.46
N ASP A 58 -4.69 -6.63 -35.71
CA ASP A 58 -5.72 -7.48 -36.28
C ASP A 58 -6.96 -7.43 -35.37
N HIS A 59 -8.07 -6.96 -35.90
CA HIS A 59 -9.36 -7.10 -35.25
C HIS A 59 -9.73 -8.58 -35.26
N GLN A 60 -9.63 -9.25 -34.12
CA GLN A 60 -10.44 -10.44 -33.89
C GLN A 60 -11.88 -9.94 -33.73
N GLU A 61 -12.67 -10.09 -34.79
CA GLU A 61 -14.11 -9.92 -34.73
C GLU A 61 -14.68 -10.91 -33.71
N ASP A 62 -15.51 -10.43 -32.79
CA ASP A 62 -16.26 -11.26 -31.85
C ASP A 62 -17.15 -12.25 -32.63
N LEU A 63 -16.73 -13.50 -32.71
CA LEU A 63 -17.38 -14.58 -33.43
C LEU A 63 -18.62 -15.17 -32.71
N PHE A 64 -19.14 -14.55 -31.63
CA PHE A 64 -20.12 -15.21 -30.75
C PHE A 64 -21.40 -14.44 -30.42
N ASP A 65 -21.85 -13.47 -31.20
CA ASP A 65 -23.18 -12.88 -30.97
C ASP A 65 -23.92 -12.54 -32.27
N GLU A 66 -24.08 -13.54 -33.16
CA GLU A 66 -25.06 -13.49 -34.25
C GLU A 66 -26.45 -13.91 -33.74
N GLN A 67 -27.04 -13.13 -32.84
CA GLN A 67 -28.49 -13.15 -32.71
C GLN A 67 -29.08 -12.31 -33.84
N GLU A 68 -30.02 -12.93 -34.60
CA GLU A 68 -30.74 -12.20 -35.65
C GLU A 68 -31.32 -10.91 -35.08
N PRO A 69 -31.16 -9.76 -35.79
CA PRO A 69 -31.62 -8.47 -35.28
C PRO A 69 -33.14 -8.48 -35.00
N GLU A 70 -33.49 -8.23 -33.74
CA GLU A 70 -34.88 -8.11 -33.33
C GLU A 70 -35.38 -6.68 -33.62
N TRP A 71 -36.33 -6.56 -34.57
CA TRP A 71 -36.92 -5.29 -34.97
C TRP A 71 -38.23 -5.05 -34.25
N VAL A 72 -38.32 -3.94 -33.48
CA VAL A 72 -39.53 -3.55 -32.75
C VAL A 72 -39.85 -2.09 -33.02
N GLU A 73 -41.17 -1.79 -33.31
CA GLU A 73 -41.66 -0.42 -33.42
C GLU A 73 -41.74 0.25 -32.04
N VAL A 74 -40.97 1.33 -31.84
CA VAL A 74 -40.93 2.08 -30.58
C VAL A 74 -41.40 3.50 -30.71
N ASN A 75 -42.05 4.03 -29.66
CA ASN A 75 -42.37 5.44 -29.55
C ASN A 75 -41.13 6.23 -29.12
N VAL A 76 -40.41 6.84 -30.05
CA VAL A 76 -39.16 7.57 -29.81
C VAL A 76 -39.34 8.70 -28.80
N ARG A 77 -40.52 9.36 -28.74
CA ARG A 77 -40.77 10.45 -27.77
C ARG A 77 -41.00 9.95 -26.35
N GLY A 78 -41.29 8.67 -26.18
CA GLY A 78 -41.50 8.04 -24.89
C GLY A 78 -40.25 7.31 -24.35
N ILE A 79 -39.13 7.29 -25.09
CA ILE A 79 -37.90 6.68 -24.64
C ILE A 79 -37.38 7.44 -23.42
N ARG A 80 -37.07 6.70 -22.35
CA ARG A 80 -36.51 7.27 -21.13
C ARG A 80 -35.43 6.35 -20.55
N THR A 81 -34.57 6.93 -19.75
CA THR A 81 -33.56 6.20 -18.97
C THR A 81 -33.97 6.19 -17.51
N GLU A 82 -33.81 5.04 -16.88
CA GLU A 82 -34.03 4.83 -15.44
C GLU A 82 -32.79 4.26 -14.81
N ARG A 83 -32.59 4.42 -13.50
CA ARG A 83 -31.56 3.75 -12.71
C ARG A 83 -30.16 3.69 -13.37
N VAL A 84 -29.41 4.75 -13.23
CA VAL A 84 -27.96 4.73 -13.57
C VAL A 84 -27.17 4.16 -12.40
N ARG A 85 -26.37 3.12 -12.65
CA ARG A 85 -25.61 2.37 -11.64
C ARG A 85 -24.14 2.31 -12.00
N ASP A 86 -23.28 2.28 -10.98
CA ASP A 86 -21.85 2.02 -11.16
C ASP A 86 -21.65 0.58 -11.65
N PHE A 87 -20.90 0.42 -12.75
CA PHE A 87 -20.70 -0.86 -13.40
C PHE A 87 -19.22 -1.26 -13.52
N GLY A 88 -18.39 -0.37 -14.06
CA GLY A 88 -17.05 -0.74 -14.53
C GLY A 88 -16.13 -1.26 -13.42
N ASP A 89 -16.05 -0.59 -12.29
CA ASP A 89 -15.24 -1.00 -11.14
C ASP A 89 -15.77 -2.28 -10.49
N ILE A 90 -17.10 -2.47 -10.50
CA ILE A 90 -17.74 -3.71 -10.02
C ILE A 90 -17.40 -4.88 -10.96
N TRP A 91 -17.51 -4.67 -12.26
CA TRP A 91 -17.13 -5.65 -13.26
C TRP A 91 -15.67 -6.04 -13.14
N LEU A 92 -14.77 -5.06 -13.02
CA LEU A 92 -13.34 -5.30 -12.79
C LEU A 92 -13.11 -6.16 -11.55
N ALA A 93 -13.75 -5.81 -10.42
CA ALA A 93 -13.58 -6.55 -9.17
C ALA A 93 -14.05 -8.01 -9.30
N LEU A 94 -15.18 -8.25 -9.99
CA LEU A 94 -15.66 -9.60 -10.28
C LEU A 94 -14.68 -10.38 -11.16
N GLN A 95 -14.15 -9.77 -12.23
CA GLN A 95 -13.16 -10.41 -13.10
C GLN A 95 -11.88 -10.75 -12.34
N LEU A 96 -11.42 -9.90 -11.42
CA LEU A 96 -10.27 -10.18 -10.57
C LEU A 96 -10.54 -11.34 -9.59
N LEU A 97 -11.75 -11.43 -9.02
CA LEU A 97 -12.15 -12.57 -8.18
C LEU A 97 -12.15 -13.88 -8.98
N GLU A 98 -12.66 -13.86 -10.21
CA GLU A 98 -12.64 -15.00 -11.13
C GLU A 98 -11.21 -15.39 -11.50
N HIS A 99 -10.39 -14.42 -11.91
CA HIS A 99 -9.01 -14.65 -12.31
C HIS A 99 -8.17 -15.32 -11.20
N LEU A 100 -8.43 -14.93 -9.95
CA LEU A 100 -7.83 -15.55 -8.77
C LEU A 100 -8.53 -16.85 -8.33
N GLY A 101 -9.63 -17.26 -8.98
CA GLY A 101 -10.43 -18.43 -8.58
C GLY A 101 -11.11 -18.28 -7.23
N LEU A 102 -11.21 -17.05 -6.70
CA LEU A 102 -11.73 -16.79 -5.35
C LEU A 102 -13.22 -17.08 -5.23
N TYR A 103 -14.00 -16.82 -6.26
CA TYR A 103 -15.44 -17.11 -6.22
C TYR A 103 -15.71 -18.62 -6.16
N ALA A 104 -15.03 -19.40 -7.00
CA ALA A 104 -15.09 -20.86 -6.95
C ALA A 104 -14.62 -21.41 -5.61
N PHE A 105 -13.51 -20.87 -5.08
CA PHE A 105 -13.02 -21.24 -3.75
C PHE A 105 -14.05 -20.97 -2.66
N PHE A 106 -14.67 -19.79 -2.63
CA PHE A 106 -15.71 -19.49 -1.62
C PHE A 106 -16.91 -20.45 -1.73
N LYS A 107 -17.35 -20.77 -2.94
CA LYS A 107 -18.44 -21.77 -3.14
C LYS A 107 -18.06 -23.16 -2.63
N GLN A 108 -16.81 -23.55 -2.81
CA GLN A 108 -16.32 -24.84 -2.35
C GLN A 108 -16.26 -24.93 -0.81
N VAL A 109 -15.68 -23.92 -0.15
CA VAL A 109 -15.48 -23.94 1.32
C VAL A 109 -16.71 -23.52 2.11
N MET A 110 -17.61 -22.74 1.51
CA MET A 110 -18.87 -22.29 2.08
C MET A 110 -20.06 -22.76 1.22
N PRO A 111 -20.32 -24.07 1.14
CA PRO A 111 -21.41 -24.58 0.30
C PRO A 111 -22.75 -24.01 0.74
N SER A 112 -23.64 -23.82 -0.24
CA SER A 112 -24.98 -23.29 0.02
C SER A 112 -25.78 -24.24 0.93
N GLY A 113 -26.41 -23.66 1.95
CA GLY A 113 -27.28 -24.33 2.89
C GLY A 113 -28.76 -23.97 2.70
N ARG A 114 -29.45 -23.67 3.80
CA ARG A 114 -30.87 -23.24 3.81
C ARG A 114 -31.07 -21.72 3.73
N GLU A 115 -29.96 -20.97 3.63
CA GLU A 115 -29.98 -19.51 3.52
C GLU A 115 -30.53 -19.05 2.17
N LYS A 116 -31.23 -17.89 2.15
CA LYS A 116 -31.74 -17.28 0.91
C LYS A 116 -30.65 -16.78 -0.03
N VAL A 117 -29.48 -16.46 0.52
CA VAL A 117 -28.30 -15.98 -0.20
C VAL A 117 -27.10 -16.73 0.36
N SER A 118 -26.28 -17.29 -0.51
CA SER A 118 -25.11 -18.06 -0.08
C SER A 118 -24.10 -17.17 0.65
N TRP A 119 -23.38 -17.74 1.62
CA TRP A 119 -22.31 -17.03 2.33
C TRP A 119 -21.15 -16.69 1.40
N ALA A 120 -20.92 -17.50 0.37
CA ALA A 120 -19.94 -17.26 -0.67
C ALA A 120 -20.24 -15.95 -1.45
N ASP A 121 -21.48 -15.78 -1.88
CA ASP A 121 -21.90 -14.56 -2.57
C ASP A 121 -21.75 -13.32 -1.69
N LEU A 122 -22.13 -13.42 -0.42
CA LEU A 122 -21.99 -12.30 0.52
C LEU A 122 -20.53 -11.97 0.84
N ALA A 123 -19.65 -12.98 0.86
CA ALA A 123 -18.22 -12.76 0.97
C ALA A 123 -17.69 -11.97 -0.25
N CYS A 124 -18.14 -12.32 -1.46
CA CYS A 124 -17.83 -11.55 -2.66
C CYS A 124 -18.34 -10.10 -2.57
N VAL A 125 -19.58 -9.89 -2.12
CA VAL A 125 -20.13 -8.53 -1.91
C VAL A 125 -19.24 -7.72 -0.98
N LEU A 126 -18.80 -8.28 0.15
CA LEU A 126 -17.94 -7.60 1.11
C LEU A 126 -16.58 -7.22 0.51
N VAL A 127 -15.95 -8.14 -0.23
CA VAL A 127 -14.63 -7.92 -0.85
C VAL A 127 -14.73 -6.89 -1.98
N ILE A 128 -15.75 -6.99 -2.85
CA ILE A 128 -15.98 -6.05 -3.94
C ILE A 128 -16.26 -4.65 -3.39
N ALA A 129 -17.14 -4.53 -2.41
CA ALA A 129 -17.44 -3.25 -1.80
C ALA A 129 -16.19 -2.62 -1.15
N ARG A 130 -15.37 -3.44 -0.49
CA ARG A 130 -14.09 -2.96 0.10
C ARG A 130 -13.10 -2.50 -0.96
N PHE A 131 -13.07 -3.12 -2.12
CA PHE A 131 -12.19 -2.76 -3.24
C PHE A 131 -12.66 -1.49 -3.97
N CYS A 132 -13.99 -1.35 -4.24
CA CYS A 132 -14.55 -0.28 -5.05
C CYS A 132 -14.87 0.99 -4.26
N ASP A 133 -15.55 0.86 -3.10
CA ASP A 133 -15.95 1.95 -2.20
C ASP A 133 -15.92 1.49 -0.73
N PRO A 134 -14.76 1.56 -0.07
CA PRO A 134 -14.54 1.01 1.26
C PRO A 134 -15.28 1.79 2.35
N ARG A 135 -16.43 1.30 2.75
CA ARG A 135 -17.31 1.85 3.79
C ARG A 135 -17.76 0.78 4.79
N SER A 136 -18.70 1.13 5.67
CA SER A 136 -19.30 0.20 6.64
C SER A 136 -20.28 -0.77 5.98
N GLU A 137 -20.54 -1.89 6.66
CA GLU A 137 -21.51 -2.90 6.22
C GLU A 137 -22.94 -2.32 6.10
N LEU A 138 -23.29 -1.38 6.97
CA LEU A 138 -24.56 -0.64 6.87
C LEU A 138 -24.60 0.17 5.57
N TYR A 139 -23.55 0.91 5.24
CA TYR A 139 -23.47 1.66 4.00
C TYR A 139 -23.52 0.74 2.78
N ILE A 140 -22.89 -0.43 2.84
CA ILE A 140 -22.95 -1.41 1.76
C ILE A 140 -24.41 -1.83 1.52
N ALA A 141 -25.15 -2.14 2.58
CA ALA A 141 -26.53 -2.58 2.49
C ALA A 141 -27.48 -1.47 2.01
N GLU A 142 -27.35 -0.25 2.53
CA GLU A 142 -28.30 0.84 2.27
C GLU A 142 -28.00 1.64 0.99
N HIS A 143 -26.72 1.71 0.59
CA HIS A 143 -26.32 2.59 -0.51
C HIS A 143 -25.53 1.87 -1.60
N PHE A 144 -24.38 1.29 -1.29
CA PHE A 144 -23.50 0.73 -2.30
C PHE A 144 -24.19 -0.31 -3.17
N TYR A 145 -24.84 -1.28 -2.57
CA TYR A 145 -25.47 -2.39 -3.28
C TYR A 145 -26.60 -1.93 -4.21
N ALA A 146 -27.40 -0.95 -3.78
CA ALA A 146 -28.51 -0.41 -4.57
C ALA A 146 -28.07 0.50 -5.72
N HIS A 147 -26.91 1.17 -5.61
CA HIS A 147 -26.41 2.13 -6.60
C HIS A 147 -25.37 1.55 -7.56
N THR A 148 -25.06 0.26 -7.42
CA THR A 148 -24.13 -0.45 -8.29
C THR A 148 -24.83 -1.54 -9.09
N ALA A 149 -24.18 -2.04 -10.14
CA ALA A 149 -24.68 -3.15 -10.94
C ALA A 149 -24.49 -4.51 -10.27
N LEU A 150 -24.02 -4.56 -9.01
CA LEU A 150 -23.69 -5.80 -8.34
C LEU A 150 -24.89 -6.72 -8.22
N SER A 151 -26.09 -6.18 -7.89
CA SER A 151 -27.33 -6.96 -7.83
C SER A 151 -27.70 -7.61 -9.17
N ASP A 152 -27.43 -6.93 -10.29
CA ASP A 152 -27.71 -7.46 -11.62
C ASP A 152 -26.69 -8.51 -12.05
N LEU A 153 -25.41 -8.34 -11.66
CA LEU A 153 -24.31 -9.22 -12.02
C LEU A 153 -24.33 -10.55 -11.25
N ILE A 154 -24.63 -10.52 -9.96
CA ILE A 154 -24.67 -11.76 -9.14
C ILE A 154 -26.08 -12.31 -8.96
N GLY A 155 -27.11 -11.62 -9.46
CA GLY A 155 -28.51 -12.09 -9.44
C GLY A 155 -29.18 -12.08 -8.07
N ILE A 156 -28.70 -11.29 -7.11
CA ILE A 156 -29.24 -11.21 -5.76
C ILE A 156 -30.03 -9.92 -5.58
N PRO A 157 -31.34 -9.98 -5.28
CA PRO A 157 -32.16 -8.79 -5.04
C PRO A 157 -31.65 -7.94 -3.87
N ASN A 158 -31.81 -6.60 -3.97
CA ASN A 158 -31.36 -5.67 -2.95
C ASN A 158 -31.89 -5.98 -1.55
N ASP A 159 -33.17 -6.37 -1.43
CA ASP A 159 -33.81 -6.69 -0.15
C ASP A 159 -33.19 -7.90 0.57
N ASN A 160 -32.38 -8.67 -0.14
CA ASN A 160 -31.69 -9.84 0.42
C ASN A 160 -30.30 -9.49 0.97
N VAL A 161 -29.79 -8.27 0.75
CA VAL A 161 -28.49 -7.81 1.28
C VAL A 161 -28.75 -6.70 2.31
N TYR A 162 -28.60 -7.04 3.60
CA TYR A 162 -28.76 -6.12 4.71
C TYR A 162 -27.63 -6.30 5.74
N ASP A 163 -27.41 -5.30 6.57
CA ASP A 163 -26.28 -5.17 7.48
C ASP A 163 -26.02 -6.41 8.35
N ASN A 164 -27.07 -6.92 9.02
CA ASN A 164 -26.97 -8.09 9.85
C ASN A 164 -26.51 -9.35 9.09
N ARG A 165 -26.91 -9.48 7.82
CA ARG A 165 -26.48 -10.60 6.99
C ARG A 165 -25.02 -10.45 6.59
N LEU A 166 -24.57 -9.22 6.30
CA LEU A 166 -23.17 -8.92 6.02
C LEU A 166 -22.28 -9.16 7.24
N TYR A 167 -22.73 -8.78 8.45
CA TYR A 167 -22.00 -9.12 9.68
C TYR A 167 -21.87 -10.63 9.91
N ARG A 168 -22.90 -11.41 9.60
CA ARG A 168 -22.82 -12.88 9.68
C ARG A 168 -21.90 -13.46 8.61
N ALA A 169 -21.86 -12.86 7.43
CA ALA A 169 -20.92 -13.26 6.37
C ALA A 169 -19.46 -13.07 6.81
N LEU A 170 -19.14 -11.97 7.52
CA LEU A 170 -17.82 -11.80 8.14
C LEU A 170 -17.49 -12.96 9.09
N ASP A 171 -18.44 -13.31 9.98
CA ASP A 171 -18.25 -14.38 10.95
C ASP A 171 -18.05 -15.75 10.27
N LYS A 172 -18.71 -15.98 9.10
CA LYS A 172 -18.59 -17.21 8.31
C LYS A 172 -17.34 -17.29 7.46
N LEU A 173 -16.80 -16.16 7.00
CA LEU A 173 -15.62 -16.10 6.15
C LEU A 173 -14.31 -16.32 6.95
N LEU A 174 -14.22 -15.80 8.16
CA LEU A 174 -12.99 -15.81 8.97
C LEU A 174 -12.35 -17.20 9.19
N PRO A 175 -13.11 -18.28 9.44
CA PRO A 175 -12.52 -19.61 9.66
C PRO A 175 -11.68 -20.13 8.48
N TYR A 176 -11.93 -19.65 7.28
CA TYR A 176 -11.24 -20.10 6.06
C TYR A 176 -9.97 -19.29 5.72
N LYS A 177 -9.52 -18.41 6.63
CA LYS A 177 -8.35 -17.55 6.40
C LYS A 177 -7.11 -18.33 5.94
N GLU A 178 -6.76 -19.39 6.67
CA GLU A 178 -5.53 -20.16 6.40
C GLU A 178 -5.61 -20.93 5.08
N THR A 179 -6.74 -21.58 4.80
CA THR A 179 -6.98 -22.30 3.56
C THR A 179 -6.93 -21.35 2.36
N LEU A 180 -7.48 -20.14 2.55
CA LEU A 180 -7.51 -19.12 1.50
C LEU A 180 -6.11 -18.52 1.24
N GLU A 181 -5.29 -18.29 2.26
CA GLU A 181 -3.91 -17.86 2.10
C GLU A 181 -3.09 -18.89 1.29
N ASN A 182 -3.31 -20.19 1.50
CA ASN A 182 -2.68 -21.25 0.70
C ASN A 182 -3.16 -21.22 -0.77
N HIS A 183 -4.48 -21.13 -0.99
CA HIS A 183 -5.05 -20.99 -2.34
C HIS A 183 -4.45 -19.79 -3.09
N LEU A 184 -4.35 -18.64 -2.45
CA LEU A 184 -3.78 -17.43 -3.06
C LEU A 184 -2.31 -17.59 -3.42
N LYS A 185 -1.51 -18.24 -2.56
CA LYS A 185 -0.11 -18.53 -2.85
C LYS A 185 0.03 -19.37 -4.14
N GLU A 186 -0.75 -20.43 -4.26
CA GLU A 186 -0.75 -21.30 -5.44
C GLU A 186 -1.16 -20.51 -6.69
N ARG A 187 -2.26 -19.79 -6.63
CA ARG A 187 -2.78 -19.00 -7.76
C ARG A 187 -1.82 -17.91 -8.23
N PHE A 188 -1.19 -17.17 -7.32
CA PHE A 188 -0.19 -16.17 -7.72
C PHE A 188 1.08 -16.81 -8.30
N GLY A 189 1.46 -17.99 -7.81
CA GLY A 189 2.55 -18.78 -8.40
C GLY A 189 2.25 -19.18 -9.85
N GLU A 190 1.04 -19.70 -10.10
CA GLU A 190 0.58 -20.11 -11.43
C GLU A 190 0.42 -18.92 -12.41
N LEU A 191 -0.28 -17.86 -11.98
CA LEU A 191 -0.65 -16.76 -12.86
C LEU A 191 0.53 -15.84 -13.20
N PHE A 192 1.43 -15.61 -12.25
CA PHE A 192 2.47 -14.58 -12.36
C PHE A 192 3.89 -15.12 -12.18
N ASN A 193 4.05 -16.45 -12.09
CA ASN A 193 5.35 -17.11 -11.86
C ASN A 193 6.12 -16.50 -10.67
N ILE A 194 5.41 -16.24 -9.56
CA ILE A 194 5.99 -15.62 -8.36
C ILE A 194 6.89 -16.62 -7.65
N LYS A 195 8.12 -16.17 -7.37
CA LYS A 195 9.07 -16.89 -6.53
C LYS A 195 8.96 -16.40 -5.09
N TYR A 196 9.00 -17.34 -4.16
CA TYR A 196 8.85 -17.08 -2.71
C TYR A 196 10.21 -17.18 -1.98
N ASP A 197 11.29 -16.83 -2.67
CA ASP A 197 12.68 -16.85 -2.22
C ASP A 197 13.05 -15.68 -1.29
N LEU A 198 12.37 -14.53 -1.47
CA LEU A 198 12.53 -13.34 -0.64
C LEU A 198 11.18 -12.93 -0.04
N LEU A 199 11.10 -12.90 1.28
CA LEU A 199 9.93 -12.49 2.04
C LEU A 199 10.20 -11.20 2.80
N LEU A 200 9.29 -10.25 2.64
CA LEU A 200 9.34 -8.94 3.27
C LEU A 200 8.35 -8.93 4.42
N TYR A 201 8.84 -8.65 5.62
CA TYR A 201 8.03 -8.60 6.82
C TYR A 201 8.00 -7.19 7.39
N ASP A 202 6.81 -6.66 7.58
CA ASP A 202 6.61 -5.36 8.23
C ASP A 202 5.35 -5.37 9.12
N LEU A 203 5.30 -4.42 10.05
CA LEU A 203 4.24 -4.24 11.03
C LEU A 203 3.60 -2.86 10.93
N THR A 204 2.29 -2.84 11.08
CA THR A 204 1.57 -1.57 11.25
C THR A 204 0.57 -1.64 12.40
N SER A 205 0.09 -0.49 12.86
CA SER A 205 -1.05 -0.39 13.77
C SER A 205 -2.29 0.07 13.02
N THR A 206 -3.46 -0.35 13.51
CA THR A 206 -4.75 0.21 13.11
C THR A 206 -5.57 0.52 14.34
N TYR A 207 -6.15 1.73 14.40
CA TYR A 207 -6.82 2.23 15.58
C TYR A 207 -8.34 2.03 15.52
N PHE A 208 -8.96 2.01 16.70
CA PHE A 208 -10.40 1.91 16.87
C PHE A 208 -11.05 3.28 17.05
N GLU A 209 -12.23 3.46 16.46
CA GLU A 209 -13.17 4.46 16.94
C GLU A 209 -14.17 3.77 17.89
N GLY A 210 -14.14 4.20 19.16
CA GLY A 210 -14.87 3.57 20.24
C GLY A 210 -13.99 2.75 21.19
N GLU A 211 -14.63 2.11 22.18
CA GLU A 211 -13.91 1.47 23.29
C GLU A 211 -13.33 0.10 22.98
N ALA A 212 -13.78 -0.55 21.90
CA ALA A 212 -13.42 -1.95 21.57
C ALA A 212 -13.48 -2.88 22.80
N LYS A 213 -14.58 -2.78 23.57
CA LYS A 213 -14.72 -3.38 24.90
C LYS A 213 -14.60 -4.90 24.88
N TYR A 214 -15.10 -5.54 23.81
CA TYR A 214 -15.14 -6.99 23.67
C TYR A 214 -13.99 -7.54 22.83
N ASN A 215 -12.92 -6.76 22.65
CA ASN A 215 -11.73 -7.21 21.94
C ASN A 215 -10.51 -7.16 22.88
N PRO A 216 -10.05 -8.29 23.43
CA PRO A 216 -8.90 -8.35 24.32
C PRO A 216 -7.59 -7.92 23.65
N GLN A 217 -7.48 -8.03 22.30
CA GLN A 217 -6.30 -7.57 21.55
C GLN A 217 -6.24 -6.03 21.41
N ALA A 218 -7.37 -5.33 21.63
CA ALA A 218 -7.45 -3.89 21.50
C ALA A 218 -6.80 -3.18 22.70
N ASN A 219 -5.56 -2.77 22.57
CA ASN A 219 -4.76 -2.14 23.60
C ASN A 219 -4.17 -0.81 23.12
N ARG A 220 -3.88 0.11 24.07
CA ARG A 220 -3.10 1.31 23.76
C ARG A 220 -1.63 0.96 23.68
N GLY A 221 -0.94 1.47 22.64
CA GLY A 221 0.46 1.19 22.38
C GLY A 221 1.11 2.29 21.55
N TYR A 222 2.25 2.00 20.95
CA TYR A 222 2.91 2.93 20.03
C TYR A 222 2.09 3.08 18.75
N SER A 223 1.42 4.24 18.60
CA SER A 223 0.54 4.49 17.46
C SER A 223 1.31 5.04 16.25
N ARG A 224 1.43 4.23 15.20
CA ARG A 224 1.96 4.67 13.90
C ARG A 224 1.02 5.63 13.18
N ASP A 225 -0.25 5.66 13.59
CA ASP A 225 -1.29 6.54 13.06
C ASP A 225 -1.37 7.89 13.80
N LYS A 226 -0.47 8.13 14.78
CA LYS A 226 -0.45 9.33 15.64
C LYS A 226 -1.74 9.53 16.45
N ARG A 227 -2.40 8.44 16.82
CA ARG A 227 -3.61 8.38 17.65
C ARG A 227 -3.32 7.63 18.96
N PRO A 228 -2.45 8.17 19.84
CA PRO A 228 -2.13 7.54 21.13
C PRO A 228 -3.33 7.54 22.10
N ASP A 229 -4.34 8.35 21.82
CA ASP A 229 -5.63 8.41 22.51
C ASP A 229 -6.51 7.17 22.27
N CYS A 230 -6.36 6.50 21.13
CA CYS A 230 -7.16 5.37 20.73
C CYS A 230 -6.50 4.03 21.10
N LYS A 231 -7.33 3.00 21.34
CA LYS A 231 -6.88 1.61 21.29
C LYS A 231 -6.55 1.22 19.86
N GLN A 232 -5.72 0.21 19.70
CA GLN A 232 -5.25 -0.30 18.41
C GLN A 232 -5.02 -1.80 18.46
N VAL A 233 -4.88 -2.43 17.30
CA VAL A 233 -4.24 -3.73 17.10
C VAL A 233 -3.05 -3.56 16.18
N LEU A 234 -2.10 -4.48 16.23
CA LEU A 234 -0.99 -4.54 15.30
C LEU A 234 -1.32 -5.55 14.20
N ILE A 235 -0.95 -5.23 12.97
CA ILE A 235 -1.06 -6.11 11.82
C ILE A 235 0.35 -6.36 11.29
N ALA A 236 0.75 -7.63 11.30
CA ALA A 236 1.95 -8.11 10.64
C ALA A 236 1.58 -8.56 9.23
N LEU A 237 2.29 -8.11 8.23
CA LEU A 237 2.08 -8.48 6.84
C LEU A 237 3.35 -9.10 6.27
N VAL A 238 3.19 -10.21 5.58
CA VAL A 238 4.26 -10.84 4.81
C VAL A 238 3.93 -10.73 3.33
N VAL A 239 4.85 -10.15 2.57
CA VAL A 239 4.70 -9.98 1.12
C VAL A 239 5.95 -10.47 0.39
N THR A 240 5.80 -10.81 -0.89
CA THR A 240 6.93 -11.12 -1.78
C THR A 240 7.66 -9.84 -2.19
N LYS A 241 8.77 -9.97 -2.91
CA LYS A 241 9.52 -8.84 -3.49
C LYS A 241 8.68 -8.00 -4.47
N GLU A 242 7.64 -8.60 -5.09
CA GLU A 242 6.67 -7.88 -5.93
C GLU A 242 5.59 -7.18 -5.11
N GLY A 243 5.63 -7.31 -3.78
CA GLY A 243 4.65 -6.78 -2.84
C GLY A 243 3.33 -7.55 -2.83
N ILE A 244 3.31 -8.79 -3.31
CA ILE A 244 2.13 -9.67 -3.27
C ILE A 244 1.96 -10.21 -1.85
N PRO A 245 0.78 -10.04 -1.22
CA PRO A 245 0.53 -10.53 0.12
C PRO A 245 0.37 -12.04 0.13
N ILE A 246 1.13 -12.72 1.00
CA ILE A 246 1.04 -14.17 1.19
C ILE A 246 0.42 -14.55 2.54
N GLY A 247 0.42 -13.66 3.50
CA GLY A 247 -0.19 -13.89 4.80
C GLY A 247 -0.08 -12.68 5.71
N TYR A 248 -0.93 -12.66 6.73
CA TYR A 248 -0.90 -11.65 7.77
C TYR A 248 -1.30 -12.24 9.13
N GLU A 249 -0.90 -11.55 10.22
CA GLU A 249 -1.33 -11.87 11.58
C GLU A 249 -1.74 -10.62 12.33
N VAL A 250 -2.66 -10.80 13.29
CA VAL A 250 -3.14 -9.72 14.13
C VAL A 250 -2.64 -9.94 15.55
N PHE A 251 -1.97 -8.95 16.11
CA PHE A 251 -1.40 -8.98 17.45
C PHE A 251 -2.01 -7.90 18.35
N ASP A 252 -1.80 -8.08 19.65
CA ASP A 252 -2.23 -7.11 20.65
C ASP A 252 -1.62 -5.73 20.39
N GLY A 253 -2.42 -4.70 20.57
CA GLY A 253 -2.05 -3.32 20.21
C GLY A 253 -0.88 -2.72 20.98
N ASN A 254 -0.50 -3.30 22.11
CA ASN A 254 0.65 -2.90 22.94
C ASN A 254 1.89 -3.79 22.75
N ARG A 255 1.83 -4.77 21.87
CA ARG A 255 2.94 -5.69 21.62
C ARG A 255 4.12 -4.96 20.97
N LYS A 256 5.34 -5.32 21.36
CA LYS A 256 6.57 -4.77 20.76
C LYS A 256 6.89 -5.49 19.46
N ASP A 257 7.36 -4.76 18.45
CA ASP A 257 7.67 -5.28 17.12
C ASP A 257 8.61 -6.51 17.17
N GLN A 258 9.64 -6.43 17.97
CA GLN A 258 10.64 -7.49 18.14
C GLN A 258 10.04 -8.84 18.56
N THR A 259 8.98 -8.83 19.37
CA THR A 259 8.37 -10.06 19.91
C THR A 259 7.45 -10.78 18.93
N THR A 260 7.21 -10.21 17.75
CA THR A 260 6.32 -10.79 16.73
C THR A 260 7.06 -11.63 15.71
N VAL A 261 8.36 -11.39 15.51
CA VAL A 261 9.18 -11.98 14.45
C VAL A 261 9.17 -13.51 14.50
N LYS A 262 9.54 -14.09 15.63
CA LYS A 262 9.60 -15.54 15.79
C LYS A 262 8.27 -16.20 15.43
N GLN A 263 7.16 -15.70 15.96
CA GLN A 263 5.84 -16.27 15.74
C GLN A 263 5.41 -16.23 14.27
N ILE A 264 5.69 -15.11 13.55
CA ILE A 264 5.31 -14.99 12.14
C ILE A 264 6.16 -15.88 11.24
N VAL A 265 7.48 -15.95 11.51
CA VAL A 265 8.41 -16.79 10.75
C VAL A 265 8.01 -18.26 10.91
N GLU A 266 7.88 -18.76 12.14
CA GLU A 266 7.47 -20.14 12.41
C GLU A 266 6.12 -20.47 11.78
N LYS A 267 5.16 -19.54 11.83
CA LYS A 267 3.83 -19.72 11.21
C LYS A 267 3.91 -19.79 9.69
N MET A 268 4.74 -18.97 9.06
CA MET A 268 4.94 -19.03 7.60
C MET A 268 5.66 -20.32 7.20
N GLU A 269 6.66 -20.75 7.96
CA GLU A 269 7.37 -21.99 7.71
C GLU A 269 6.50 -23.23 7.91
N SER A 270 5.67 -23.27 8.93
CA SER A 270 4.72 -24.37 9.14
C SER A 270 3.71 -24.52 8.00
N ARG A 271 3.33 -23.41 7.35
CA ARG A 271 2.37 -23.41 6.23
C ARG A 271 3.01 -23.66 4.87
N TYR A 272 4.20 -23.12 4.66
CA TYR A 272 4.81 -23.05 3.34
C TYR A 272 6.12 -23.84 3.25
N GLY A 273 6.48 -24.57 4.31
CA GLY A 273 7.75 -25.29 4.44
C GLY A 273 8.92 -24.36 4.79
N SER A 274 9.97 -24.95 5.36
CA SER A 274 11.25 -24.29 5.60
C SER A 274 12.08 -24.29 4.31
N ALA A 275 11.72 -23.46 3.35
CA ALA A 275 12.54 -23.29 2.14
C ALA A 275 13.72 -22.36 2.44
N ASP A 276 14.73 -22.37 1.56
CA ASP A 276 15.87 -21.45 1.58
C ASP A 276 15.40 -20.01 1.24
N ARG A 277 14.74 -19.37 2.22
CA ARG A 277 14.12 -18.05 2.08
C ARG A 277 14.92 -17.01 2.84
N ILE A 278 14.99 -15.83 2.24
CA ILE A 278 15.59 -14.64 2.87
C ILE A 278 14.47 -13.79 3.48
N TRP A 279 14.60 -13.50 4.77
CA TRP A 279 13.68 -12.62 5.48
C TRP A 279 14.22 -11.19 5.53
N ALA A 280 13.57 -10.25 4.84
CA ALA A 280 13.92 -8.85 4.94
C ALA A 280 13.00 -8.14 5.94
N MET A 281 13.62 -7.39 6.88
CA MET A 281 12.92 -6.76 8.01
C MET A 281 13.46 -5.37 8.31
N ASP A 282 12.62 -4.49 8.86
CA ASP A 282 13.06 -3.17 9.32
C ASP A 282 13.87 -3.26 10.63
N ARG A 283 14.68 -2.24 10.85
CA ARG A 283 15.52 -2.08 12.05
C ARG A 283 14.76 -2.19 13.39
N GLY A 284 13.46 -1.88 13.40
CA GLY A 284 12.62 -1.97 14.60
C GLY A 284 12.49 -3.39 15.13
N MET A 285 12.79 -4.39 14.31
CA MET A 285 12.72 -5.81 14.65
C MET A 285 14.07 -6.39 15.12
N MET A 286 15.12 -5.57 15.09
CA MET A 286 16.46 -6.00 15.49
C MET A 286 16.56 -6.09 17.02
N CYS A 287 16.77 -7.30 17.52
CA CYS A 287 17.21 -7.59 18.89
C CYS A 287 18.09 -8.84 18.87
N LYS A 288 18.82 -9.08 19.95
CA LYS A 288 19.73 -10.23 20.05
C LYS A 288 18.96 -11.54 19.88
N GLU A 289 17.83 -11.68 20.55
CA GLU A 289 17.00 -12.88 20.53
C GLU A 289 16.51 -13.25 19.13
N ASN A 290 16.18 -12.24 18.30
CA ASN A 290 15.77 -12.47 16.91
C ASN A 290 16.95 -12.89 16.05
N ILE A 291 18.12 -12.27 16.22
CA ILE A 291 19.31 -12.66 15.48
C ILE A 291 19.72 -14.10 15.83
N ASP A 292 19.80 -14.41 17.13
CA ASP A 292 20.09 -15.77 17.62
C ASP A 292 19.06 -16.80 17.07
N PHE A 293 17.79 -16.42 16.95
CA PHE A 293 16.74 -17.26 16.36
C PHE A 293 16.97 -17.56 14.87
N PHE A 294 17.45 -16.60 14.10
CA PHE A 294 17.78 -16.81 12.69
C PHE A 294 19.06 -17.65 12.53
N GLU A 295 20.11 -17.33 13.26
CA GLU A 295 21.42 -17.99 13.18
C GLU A 295 21.38 -19.44 13.66
N ASN A 296 20.75 -19.71 14.80
CA ASN A 296 20.66 -21.07 15.38
C ASN A 296 19.86 -22.07 14.51
N SER A 297 19.11 -21.59 13.53
CA SER A 297 18.24 -22.40 12.68
C SER A 297 18.57 -22.27 11.18
N ASP A 298 19.77 -21.77 10.88
CA ASP A 298 20.27 -21.57 9.51
C ASP A 298 19.29 -20.78 8.59
N ARG A 299 18.55 -19.85 9.19
CA ARG A 299 17.63 -19.00 8.46
C ARG A 299 18.34 -17.78 7.91
N LYS A 300 18.08 -17.47 6.64
CA LYS A 300 18.65 -16.30 5.97
C LYS A 300 17.87 -15.03 6.30
N TYR A 301 18.58 -13.94 6.58
CA TYR A 301 17.96 -12.66 6.89
C TYR A 301 18.73 -11.46 6.33
N ILE A 302 17.99 -10.36 6.12
CA ILE A 302 18.52 -9.02 5.87
C ILE A 302 17.74 -8.05 6.77
N ILE A 303 18.44 -7.30 7.62
CA ILE A 303 17.82 -6.40 8.57
C ILE A 303 18.52 -5.04 8.61
N GLY A 304 17.74 -3.95 8.70
CA GLY A 304 18.29 -2.63 8.96
C GLY A 304 18.89 -2.54 10.37
N THR A 305 19.98 -1.80 10.54
CA THR A 305 20.61 -1.61 11.85
C THR A 305 20.45 -0.17 12.36
N PRO A 306 20.47 0.04 13.69
CA PRO A 306 20.48 1.38 14.28
C PRO A 306 21.72 2.18 13.84
N LYS A 307 21.52 3.48 13.58
CA LYS A 307 22.60 4.39 13.15
C LYS A 307 23.74 4.49 14.18
N SER A 308 23.50 4.17 15.45
CA SER A 308 24.52 4.13 16.50
C SER A 308 25.64 3.12 16.21
N ARG A 309 25.35 2.02 15.50
CA ARG A 309 26.33 1.01 15.13
C ARG A 309 27.32 1.47 14.04
N LEU A 310 27.05 2.57 13.34
CA LEU A 310 28.00 3.14 12.37
C LEU A 310 29.38 3.44 12.98
N ARG A 311 29.46 3.61 14.31
CA ARG A 311 30.74 3.83 15.00
C ARG A 311 31.67 2.63 14.93
N GLU A 312 31.12 1.43 14.81
CA GLU A 312 31.89 0.19 14.67
C GLU A 312 32.59 0.12 13.31
N PHE A 313 32.15 0.94 12.33
CA PHE A 313 32.60 0.99 10.94
C PHE A 313 33.22 2.34 10.55
N GLU A 314 33.88 3.03 11.50
CA GLU A 314 34.45 4.35 11.25
C GLU A 314 35.54 4.32 10.18
N ARG A 315 36.33 3.23 10.13
CA ARG A 315 37.40 3.03 9.13
C ARG A 315 36.83 2.87 7.73
N GLU A 316 35.77 2.10 7.59
CA GLU A 316 35.07 1.82 6.34
C GLU A 316 34.35 3.08 5.84
N LEU A 317 33.79 3.90 6.73
CA LEU A 317 33.17 5.19 6.38
C LEU A 317 34.16 6.15 5.71
N VAL A 318 35.43 6.11 6.10
CA VAL A 318 36.50 6.98 5.57
C VAL A 318 37.21 6.34 4.37
N SER A 319 37.04 5.04 4.17
CA SER A 319 37.71 4.30 3.08
C SER A 319 37.24 4.77 1.69
N LYS A 320 37.99 4.41 0.65
CA LYS A 320 37.65 4.66 -0.75
C LYS A 320 37.01 3.45 -1.44
N ASN A 321 36.72 2.36 -0.73
CA ASN A 321 36.23 1.10 -1.30
C ASN A 321 34.70 1.09 -1.51
N TRP A 322 34.15 2.20 -2.02
CA TRP A 322 32.74 2.34 -2.30
C TRP A 322 32.42 1.91 -3.72
N HIS A 323 31.39 1.06 -3.88
CA HIS A 323 30.86 0.64 -5.17
C HIS A 323 29.58 1.43 -5.46
N ALA A 324 29.57 2.14 -6.59
CA ALA A 324 28.38 2.89 -7.04
C ALA A 324 27.37 1.91 -7.66
N ILE A 325 26.17 1.82 -7.08
CA ILE A 325 25.05 1.06 -7.66
C ILE A 325 24.35 1.89 -8.72
N HIS A 326 24.06 3.13 -8.40
CA HIS A 326 23.49 4.10 -9.33
C HIS A 326 23.88 5.52 -8.90
N LYS A 327 23.56 6.52 -9.74
CA LYS A 327 23.85 7.93 -9.43
C LYS A 327 23.26 8.33 -8.07
N GLY A 328 24.15 8.58 -7.10
CA GLY A 328 23.80 9.04 -5.76
C GLY A 328 23.58 7.93 -4.72
N LEU A 329 23.92 6.68 -5.05
CA LEU A 329 23.99 5.59 -4.10
C LEU A 329 25.27 4.78 -4.24
N GLU A 330 25.96 4.63 -3.14
CA GLU A 330 27.18 3.82 -3.04
C GLU A 330 27.03 2.84 -1.87
N VAL A 331 27.59 1.65 -2.03
CA VAL A 331 27.61 0.61 -1.00
C VAL A 331 29.02 0.08 -0.82
N GLN A 332 29.28 -0.46 0.37
CA GLN A 332 30.51 -1.16 0.70
C GLN A 332 30.19 -2.38 1.53
N TYR A 333 30.80 -3.50 1.16
CA TYR A 333 30.76 -4.73 1.93
C TYR A 333 31.72 -4.62 3.11
N CYS A 334 31.27 -5.00 4.31
CA CYS A 334 32.03 -4.93 5.54
C CYS A 334 31.89 -6.25 6.30
N ASP A 335 33.00 -6.77 6.81
CA ASP A 335 32.99 -7.92 7.69
C ASP A 335 32.44 -7.57 9.08
N SER A 336 32.01 -8.59 9.83
CA SER A 336 31.52 -8.38 11.18
C SER A 336 32.63 -7.89 12.10
N PRO A 337 32.45 -6.76 12.83
CA PRO A 337 33.45 -6.25 13.78
C PRO A 337 33.79 -7.22 14.92
N ASN A 338 32.85 -8.13 15.20
CA ASN A 338 32.97 -9.11 16.29
C ASN A 338 33.41 -10.51 15.79
N GLY A 339 33.75 -10.65 14.51
CA GLY A 339 33.97 -11.94 13.86
C GLY A 339 32.62 -12.68 13.64
N GLY A 340 32.71 -13.91 13.09
CA GLY A 340 31.54 -14.74 12.80
C GLY A 340 31.07 -14.65 11.34
N ASP A 341 29.94 -15.28 11.07
CA ASP A 341 29.41 -15.48 9.71
C ASP A 341 28.56 -14.34 9.16
N GLU A 342 28.36 -13.31 9.95
CA GLU A 342 27.60 -12.14 9.57
C GLU A 342 28.38 -11.18 8.69
N ILE A 343 27.62 -10.51 7.83
CA ILE A 343 28.11 -9.48 6.93
C ILE A 343 27.34 -8.20 7.13
N PHE A 344 27.99 -7.10 6.85
CA PHE A 344 27.37 -5.78 6.90
C PHE A 344 27.52 -5.06 5.56
N ILE A 345 26.48 -4.35 5.17
CA ILE A 345 26.49 -3.50 3.98
C ILE A 345 26.34 -2.07 4.44
N LEU A 346 27.42 -1.31 4.30
CA LEU A 346 27.43 0.11 4.55
C LEU A 346 26.93 0.83 3.29
N CYS A 347 25.87 1.63 3.43
CA CYS A 347 25.24 2.32 2.33
C CYS A 347 25.35 3.83 2.52
N ARG A 348 25.62 4.58 1.44
CA ARG A 348 25.68 6.04 1.41
C ARG A 348 24.77 6.57 0.29
N SER A 349 23.72 7.31 0.67
CA SER A 349 22.72 7.85 -0.26
C SER A 349 22.72 9.38 -0.27
N SER A 350 22.89 9.97 -1.44
CA SER A 350 22.88 11.43 -1.63
C SER A 350 21.51 12.04 -1.29
N SER A 351 20.41 11.42 -1.72
CA SER A 351 19.06 11.91 -1.44
C SER A 351 18.74 11.86 0.05
N ARG A 352 19.20 10.81 0.74
CA ARG A 352 19.07 10.70 2.20
C ARG A 352 19.95 11.73 2.92
N LYS A 353 21.17 11.97 2.42
CA LYS A 353 22.07 13.01 2.91
C LYS A 353 21.44 14.38 2.85
N GLU A 354 20.88 14.78 1.71
CA GLU A 354 20.20 16.06 1.53
C GLU A 354 19.02 16.22 2.50
N LYS A 355 18.20 15.18 2.64
CA LYS A 355 17.07 15.16 3.57
C LYS A 355 17.52 15.27 5.03
N GLU A 356 18.52 14.50 5.44
CA GLU A 356 19.07 14.53 6.79
C GLU A 356 19.69 15.89 7.08
N HIS A 357 20.44 16.46 6.12
CA HIS A 357 21.05 17.80 6.21
C HIS A 357 19.98 18.88 6.41
N ALA A 358 18.93 18.88 5.59
CA ALA A 358 17.84 19.85 5.70
C ALA A 358 17.13 19.77 7.07
N ILE A 359 16.87 18.55 7.54
CA ILE A 359 16.28 18.31 8.85
C ILE A 359 17.21 18.82 9.95
N PHE A 360 18.49 18.46 9.88
CA PHE A 360 19.50 18.87 10.85
C PHE A 360 19.66 20.38 10.91
N LYS A 361 19.76 21.05 9.75
CA LYS A 361 19.82 22.52 9.64
C LYS A 361 18.61 23.19 10.31
N ARG A 362 17.40 22.65 10.12
CA ARG A 362 16.18 23.16 10.76
C ARG A 362 16.24 23.05 12.29
N PHE A 363 16.65 21.89 12.83
CA PHE A 363 16.75 21.69 14.28
C PHE A 363 17.84 22.56 14.90
N THR A 364 19.00 22.70 14.25
CA THR A 364 20.08 23.61 14.65
C THR A 364 19.59 25.05 14.72
N LYS A 365 18.90 25.53 13.67
CA LYS A 365 18.33 26.88 13.64
C LYS A 365 17.36 27.10 14.81
N ASN A 366 16.44 26.15 15.06
CA ASN A 366 15.48 26.25 16.15
C ASN A 366 16.15 26.33 17.54
N ILE A 367 17.21 25.51 17.75
CA ILE A 367 17.96 25.54 19.00
C ILE A 367 18.65 26.90 19.17
N GLU A 368 19.35 27.40 18.16
CA GLU A 368 20.07 28.69 18.27
C GLU A 368 19.13 29.87 18.48
N GLU A 369 18.02 29.92 17.75
CA GLU A 369 17.01 30.96 17.98
C GLU A 369 16.38 30.87 19.38
N GLY A 370 16.09 29.63 19.82
CA GLY A 370 15.57 29.40 21.18
C GLY A 370 16.54 29.80 22.26
N LEU A 371 17.83 29.47 22.14
CA LEU A 371 18.88 29.82 23.07
C LEU A 371 19.09 31.36 23.12
N ARG A 372 19.10 32.04 21.96
CA ARG A 372 19.18 33.51 21.91
C ARG A 372 18.01 34.16 22.64
N ARG A 373 16.78 33.66 22.45
CA ARG A 373 15.61 34.18 23.19
C ARG A 373 15.73 33.97 24.71
N ILE A 374 16.19 32.80 25.14
CA ILE A 374 16.40 32.51 26.57
C ILE A 374 17.52 33.42 27.12
N HIS A 375 18.61 33.59 26.38
CA HIS A 375 19.73 34.46 26.73
C HIS A 375 19.28 35.90 26.97
N VAL A 376 18.52 36.49 26.03
CA VAL A 376 17.94 37.83 26.19
C VAL A 376 17.07 37.92 27.44
N CYS A 377 16.19 36.91 27.68
CA CYS A 377 15.35 36.89 28.88
C CYS A 377 16.16 36.78 30.18
N CYS A 378 17.32 36.13 30.17
CA CYS A 378 18.23 36.08 31.31
C CYS A 378 18.91 37.45 31.57
N GLN A 379 19.43 38.06 30.50
CA GLN A 379 20.08 39.37 30.58
C GLN A 379 19.12 40.50 31.02
N GLU A 380 17.89 40.47 30.52
CA GLU A 380 16.86 41.44 30.92
C GLU A 380 16.27 41.17 32.32
N GLY A 381 16.73 40.13 33.02
CA GLY A 381 16.24 39.76 34.35
C GLY A 381 14.82 39.19 34.37
N ARG A 382 14.24 38.85 33.22
CA ARG A 382 12.93 38.17 33.12
C ARG A 382 12.99 36.74 33.63
N ILE A 383 14.17 36.08 33.55
CA ILE A 383 14.45 34.77 34.13
C ILE A 383 15.52 34.96 35.20
N LYS A 384 15.11 34.88 36.47
CA LYS A 384 16.02 35.07 37.63
C LYS A 384 16.45 33.74 38.28
N LYS A 385 15.64 32.68 38.13
CA LYS A 385 15.90 31.38 38.75
C LYS A 385 16.59 30.43 37.76
N LEU A 386 17.74 29.87 38.16
CA LEU A 386 18.50 28.89 37.38
C LEU A 386 17.62 27.74 36.91
N SER A 387 16.83 27.15 37.80
CA SER A 387 15.93 26.03 37.47
C SER A 387 14.89 26.33 36.38
N VAL A 388 14.49 27.62 36.24
CA VAL A 388 13.57 28.06 35.19
C VAL A 388 14.29 28.11 33.82
N ALA A 389 15.53 28.60 33.80
CA ALA A 389 16.37 28.62 32.60
C ALA A 389 16.65 27.21 32.12
N GLU A 390 17.13 26.34 33.01
CA GLU A 390 17.42 24.92 32.72
C GLU A 390 16.19 24.16 32.17
N ARG A 391 15.02 24.37 32.77
CA ARG A 391 13.76 23.78 32.32
C ARG A 391 13.39 24.25 30.90
N ARG A 392 13.58 25.53 30.58
CA ARG A 392 13.31 26.06 29.23
C ARG A 392 14.31 25.50 28.22
N ILE A 393 15.57 25.38 28.56
CA ILE A 393 16.62 24.77 27.74
C ILE A 393 16.29 23.30 27.53
N GLY A 394 15.96 22.55 28.57
CA GLY A 394 15.59 21.14 28.49
C GLY A 394 14.41 20.91 27.54
N ARG A 395 13.34 21.74 27.64
CA ARG A 395 12.20 21.66 26.69
C ARG A 395 12.59 22.02 25.26
N LEU A 396 13.50 22.98 25.06
CA LEU A 396 14.00 23.35 23.75
C LEU A 396 14.79 22.19 23.11
N LEU A 397 15.68 21.56 23.86
CA LEU A 397 16.48 20.42 23.44
C LEU A 397 15.61 19.19 23.18
N GLN A 398 14.61 18.92 24.02
CA GLN A 398 13.67 17.83 23.87
C GLN A 398 12.85 17.94 22.56
N ARG A 399 12.48 19.15 22.15
CA ARG A 399 11.79 19.39 20.88
C ARG A 399 12.71 19.26 19.65
N ASN A 400 14.03 19.31 19.87
CA ASN A 400 15.05 19.33 18.81
C ASN A 400 16.12 18.24 19.01
N THR A 401 15.70 17.03 19.39
CA THR A 401 16.55 15.92 19.82
C THR A 401 17.65 15.56 18.82
N ARG A 402 17.40 15.69 17.52
CA ARG A 402 18.37 15.34 16.47
C ARG A 402 19.63 16.23 16.45
N ALA A 403 19.54 17.46 16.95
CA ALA A 403 20.68 18.38 17.05
C ALA A 403 21.07 18.70 18.50
N ALA A 404 20.28 18.29 19.49
CA ALA A 404 20.47 18.62 20.90
C ALA A 404 21.87 18.23 21.42
N GLY A 405 22.34 17.04 21.08
CA GLY A 405 23.65 16.54 21.53
C GLY A 405 24.87 17.27 20.95
N MET A 406 24.66 18.20 20.00
CA MET A 406 25.73 19.01 19.42
C MET A 406 26.10 20.23 20.25
N TYR A 407 25.25 20.61 21.21
CA TYR A 407 25.45 21.82 22.00
C TYR A 407 25.93 21.46 23.40
N GLU A 408 26.91 22.20 23.83
CA GLU A 408 27.31 22.31 25.24
C GLU A 408 26.77 23.65 25.73
N ILE A 409 25.92 23.60 26.76
CA ILE A 409 25.16 24.76 27.22
C ILE A 409 25.39 24.93 28.72
N GLU A 410 25.78 26.09 29.10
CA GLU A 410 26.06 26.43 30.50
C GLU A 410 25.25 27.66 30.93
N VAL A 411 24.68 27.58 32.11
CA VAL A 411 23.98 28.70 32.74
C VAL A 411 24.62 28.96 34.11
N LYS A 412 25.10 30.17 34.32
CA LYS A 412 25.73 30.58 35.58
C LYS A 412 25.05 31.85 36.14
N PRO A 413 24.90 31.98 37.46
CA PRO A 413 24.52 33.24 38.06
C PRO A 413 25.67 34.24 37.96
N GLU A 414 25.37 35.50 37.69
CA GLU A 414 26.31 36.62 37.73
C GLU A 414 26.13 37.42 39.04
N GLU A 415 27.12 38.24 39.40
CA GLU A 415 27.14 39.03 40.66
C GLU A 415 26.00 40.04 40.74
N ASP A 416 25.47 40.50 39.61
CA ASP A 416 24.32 41.41 39.53
C ASP A 416 22.94 40.73 39.70
N GLY A 417 22.92 39.42 40.04
CA GLY A 417 21.73 38.62 40.25
C GLY A 417 21.05 38.16 38.96
N LYS A 418 21.66 38.38 37.79
CA LYS A 418 21.20 37.87 36.49
C LYS A 418 21.81 36.53 36.19
N LEU A 419 21.34 35.88 35.13
CA LEU A 419 21.86 34.63 34.66
C LEU A 419 22.60 34.82 33.32
N LYS A 420 23.81 34.31 33.26
CA LYS A 420 24.59 34.22 31.99
C LYS A 420 24.39 32.87 31.35
N LEU A 421 23.86 32.88 30.14
CA LEU A 421 23.72 31.69 29.30
C LEU A 421 24.80 31.72 28.23
N SER A 422 25.62 30.70 28.17
CA SER A 422 26.61 30.47 27.09
C SER A 422 26.39 29.12 26.45
N TRP A 423 26.73 29.02 25.18
CA TRP A 423 26.67 27.75 24.46
C TRP A 423 27.74 27.66 23.38
N THR A 424 28.24 26.45 23.17
CA THR A 424 29.22 26.14 22.13
C THR A 424 28.80 24.88 21.36
N LYS A 425 29.26 24.74 20.11
CA LYS A 425 29.07 23.53 19.35
C LYS A 425 30.25 22.60 19.55
N ARG A 426 29.98 21.34 19.88
CA ARG A 426 30.98 20.28 20.00
C ARG A 426 31.49 19.91 18.60
N LYS A 427 32.80 20.13 18.34
CA LYS A 427 33.42 19.89 17.03
C LYS A 427 33.44 18.41 16.66
N ASP A 428 33.72 17.50 17.60
CA ASP A 428 33.71 16.05 17.44
C ASP A 428 32.35 15.53 16.96
N ARG A 429 31.29 15.98 17.60
CA ARG A 429 29.91 15.62 17.25
C ARG A 429 29.50 16.14 15.87
N LYS A 430 29.96 17.35 15.50
CA LYS A 430 29.69 17.93 14.19
C LYS A 430 30.39 17.12 13.10
N ASN A 431 31.66 16.76 13.27
CA ASN A 431 32.43 16.01 12.29
C ASN A 431 31.81 14.61 12.09
N TRP A 432 31.45 13.93 13.19
CA TRP A 432 30.78 12.63 13.13
C TRP A 432 29.42 12.72 12.41
N ALA A 433 28.60 13.72 12.71
CA ALA A 433 27.34 13.94 12.05
C ALA A 433 27.51 14.14 10.54
N MET A 434 28.50 14.92 10.11
CA MET A 434 28.81 15.12 8.69
C MET A 434 29.30 13.86 8.01
N LEU A 435 30.13 13.05 8.66
CA LEU A 435 30.66 11.79 8.12
C LEU A 435 29.54 10.76 7.91
N THR A 436 28.60 10.68 8.85
CA THR A 436 27.51 9.70 8.85
C THR A 436 26.23 10.18 8.17
N GLU A 437 26.21 11.41 7.65
CA GLU A 437 25.05 11.99 6.99
C GLU A 437 24.74 11.23 5.68
N GLY A 438 23.51 10.70 5.55
CA GLY A 438 23.10 9.86 4.43
C GLY A 438 23.54 8.40 4.54
N CYS A 439 24.36 8.04 5.55
CA CYS A 439 24.80 6.67 5.74
C CYS A 439 23.82 5.85 6.57
N TYR A 440 23.71 4.57 6.25
CA TYR A 440 22.98 3.56 6.99
C TYR A 440 23.63 2.18 6.79
N LEU A 441 23.29 1.25 7.66
CA LEU A 441 23.95 -0.05 7.72
C LEU A 441 22.89 -1.16 7.66
N LEU A 442 23.10 -2.15 6.82
CA LEU A 442 22.34 -3.39 6.77
C LEU A 442 23.18 -4.51 7.38
N ARG A 443 22.53 -5.50 7.96
CA ARG A 443 23.12 -6.71 8.53
C ARG A 443 22.46 -7.93 7.90
N SER A 444 23.26 -8.94 7.54
CA SER A 444 22.79 -10.17 6.90
C SER A 444 23.72 -11.34 7.26
N ASN A 445 23.22 -12.56 7.09
CA ASN A 445 24.03 -13.78 7.07
C ASN A 445 24.09 -14.42 5.67
N VAL A 446 23.59 -13.73 4.63
CA VAL A 446 23.57 -14.23 3.24
C VAL A 446 24.87 -13.84 2.57
N LYS A 447 25.78 -14.80 2.39
CA LYS A 447 27.12 -14.57 1.81
C LYS A 447 27.17 -14.69 0.29
N ASP A 448 26.21 -15.39 -0.30
CA ASP A 448 26.18 -15.69 -1.75
C ASP A 448 25.72 -14.48 -2.60
N PHE A 449 25.27 -13.41 -1.96
CA PHE A 449 24.78 -12.18 -2.61
C PHE A 449 25.83 -11.09 -2.56
N SER A 450 25.94 -10.34 -3.66
CA SER A 450 26.71 -9.10 -3.71
C SER A 450 26.08 -8.01 -2.81
N ALA A 451 26.85 -6.99 -2.46
CA ALA A 451 26.35 -5.85 -1.69
C ALA A 451 25.18 -5.13 -2.40
N GLU A 452 25.17 -5.12 -3.73
CA GLU A 452 24.07 -4.59 -4.54
C GLU A 452 22.80 -5.42 -4.42
N GLU A 453 22.90 -6.75 -4.57
CA GLU A 453 21.75 -7.65 -4.47
C GLU A 453 21.13 -7.61 -3.06
N LEU A 454 21.94 -7.60 -2.00
CA LEU A 454 21.48 -7.46 -0.62
C LEU A 454 20.81 -6.10 -0.39
N TRP A 455 21.37 -5.03 -0.95
CA TRP A 455 20.76 -3.72 -0.87
C TRP A 455 19.41 -3.68 -1.63
N GLN A 456 19.34 -4.24 -2.83
CA GLN A 456 18.11 -4.33 -3.61
C GLN A 456 17.05 -5.13 -2.87
N ALA A 457 17.42 -6.29 -2.31
CA ALA A 457 16.52 -7.12 -1.50
C ALA A 457 15.96 -6.35 -0.30
N TYR A 458 16.79 -5.58 0.41
CA TYR A 458 16.32 -4.74 1.52
C TYR A 458 15.40 -3.59 1.05
N MET A 459 15.69 -3.00 -0.11
CA MET A 459 14.88 -1.89 -0.64
C MET A 459 13.46 -2.30 -1.02
N HIS A 460 13.23 -3.57 -1.29
CA HIS A 460 11.86 -4.09 -1.48
C HIS A 460 10.98 -3.96 -0.23
N LEU A 461 11.52 -3.71 0.97
CA LEU A 461 10.70 -3.36 2.14
C LEU A 461 9.80 -2.13 1.91
N THR A 462 10.17 -1.25 0.98
CA THR A 462 9.29 -0.15 0.56
C THR A 462 7.99 -0.65 -0.06
N ASP A 463 7.96 -1.86 -0.60
CA ASP A 463 6.75 -2.50 -1.14
C ASP A 463 5.80 -2.95 -0.02
N ALA A 464 6.34 -3.43 1.12
CA ALA A 464 5.55 -3.72 2.32
C ALA A 464 4.98 -2.44 2.94
N GLU A 465 5.78 -1.35 3.03
CA GLU A 465 5.29 -0.04 3.45
C GLU A 465 4.19 0.50 2.51
N ALA A 466 4.36 0.31 1.18
CA ALA A 466 3.35 0.68 0.19
C ALA A 466 2.07 -0.14 0.35
N ALA A 467 2.17 -1.43 0.67
CA ALA A 467 1.03 -2.29 0.96
C ALA A 467 0.18 -1.75 2.11
N PHE A 468 0.81 -1.37 3.22
CA PHE A 468 0.09 -0.76 4.34
C PHE A 468 -0.51 0.60 4.01
N ARG A 469 0.16 1.40 3.19
CA ARG A 469 -0.39 2.68 2.73
C ARG A 469 -1.68 2.47 1.93
N ILE A 470 -1.70 1.53 0.99
CA ILE A 470 -2.89 1.16 0.21
C ILE A 470 -4.00 0.69 1.14
N GLN A 471 -3.73 -0.24 2.05
CA GLN A 471 -4.72 -0.74 3.00
C GLN A 471 -5.31 0.37 3.88
N LYS A 472 -4.50 1.35 4.30
CA LYS A 472 -4.92 2.45 5.18
C LYS A 472 -5.64 3.58 4.46
N SER A 473 -5.24 3.94 3.24
CA SER A 473 -5.78 5.05 2.48
C SER A 473 -6.85 4.61 1.49
N ASP A 474 -6.52 3.67 0.61
CA ASP A 474 -7.38 3.28 -0.49
C ASP A 474 -8.44 2.26 -0.09
N LEU A 475 -8.12 1.35 0.83
CA LEU A 475 -9.02 0.30 1.29
C LEU A 475 -9.62 0.54 2.68
N SER A 476 -9.32 1.68 3.30
CA SER A 476 -9.89 2.15 4.57
C SER A 476 -9.95 1.09 5.68
N ILE A 477 -8.81 0.39 5.94
CA ILE A 477 -8.71 -0.58 7.03
C ILE A 477 -8.94 0.09 8.40
N ARG A 478 -8.78 1.41 8.48
CA ARG A 478 -8.97 2.24 9.68
C ARG A 478 -9.89 3.43 9.39
N PRO A 479 -10.63 3.93 10.39
CA PRO A 479 -10.74 3.40 11.75
C PRO A 479 -11.53 2.10 11.80
N ILE A 480 -11.22 1.23 12.79
CA ILE A 480 -12.03 0.03 13.05
C ILE A 480 -13.19 0.41 13.99
N ARG A 481 -14.42 0.01 13.62
CA ARG A 481 -15.62 0.29 14.40
C ARG A 481 -16.23 -0.96 15.06
N HIS A 482 -15.76 -2.14 14.67
CA HIS A 482 -16.17 -3.41 15.26
C HIS A 482 -15.68 -3.54 16.70
N GLN A 483 -16.53 -4.13 17.57
CA GLN A 483 -16.26 -4.27 19.01
C GLN A 483 -15.80 -5.68 19.41
N LYS A 484 -16.16 -6.71 18.62
CA LYS A 484 -15.80 -8.12 18.87
C LYS A 484 -14.51 -8.48 18.14
N GLN A 485 -13.66 -9.28 18.80
CA GLN A 485 -12.37 -9.70 18.25
C GLN A 485 -12.52 -10.37 16.87
N GLU A 486 -13.42 -11.34 16.76
CA GLU A 486 -13.61 -12.10 15.52
C GLU A 486 -14.04 -11.19 14.36
N ARG A 487 -14.91 -10.21 14.62
CA ARG A 487 -15.33 -9.24 13.60
C ARG A 487 -14.23 -8.26 13.22
N VAL A 488 -13.36 -7.88 14.16
CA VAL A 488 -12.16 -7.09 13.86
C VAL A 488 -11.22 -7.87 12.95
N GLN A 489 -10.99 -9.15 13.26
CA GLN A 489 -10.16 -10.02 12.42
C GLN A 489 -10.78 -10.25 11.04
N ALA A 490 -12.11 -10.46 10.96
CA ALA A 490 -12.82 -10.59 9.68
C ALA A 490 -12.78 -9.30 8.85
N HIS A 491 -12.93 -8.12 9.46
CA HIS A 491 -12.77 -6.83 8.79
C HIS A 491 -11.36 -6.68 8.21
N ILE A 492 -10.33 -7.02 8.98
CA ILE A 492 -8.94 -7.00 8.49
C ILE A 492 -8.78 -8.00 7.34
N PHE A 493 -9.43 -9.17 7.44
CA PHE A 493 -9.38 -10.20 6.41
C PHE A 493 -10.01 -9.73 5.08
N VAL A 494 -11.18 -9.10 5.12
CA VAL A 494 -11.81 -8.51 3.93
C VAL A 494 -10.93 -7.41 3.33
N CYS A 495 -10.28 -6.57 4.16
CA CYS A 495 -9.30 -5.59 3.65
C CYS A 495 -8.07 -6.26 3.02
N PHE A 496 -7.60 -7.37 3.58
CA PHE A 496 -6.52 -8.17 3.01
C PHE A 496 -6.92 -8.72 1.63
N LEU A 497 -8.14 -9.26 1.49
CA LEU A 497 -8.65 -9.77 0.20
C LEU A 497 -8.82 -8.67 -0.85
N ALA A 498 -9.32 -7.51 -0.46
CA ALA A 498 -9.37 -6.36 -1.36
C ALA A 498 -7.96 -5.90 -1.79
N PHE A 499 -6.98 -5.98 -0.89
CA PHE A 499 -5.58 -5.73 -1.23
C PHE A 499 -5.01 -6.79 -2.18
N VAL A 500 -5.41 -8.05 -2.03
CA VAL A 500 -5.08 -9.13 -2.99
C VAL A 500 -5.59 -8.80 -4.40
N LEU A 501 -6.84 -8.35 -4.55
CA LEU A 501 -7.38 -7.89 -5.84
C LEU A 501 -6.57 -6.71 -6.39
N TRP A 502 -6.23 -5.75 -5.55
CA TRP A 502 -5.39 -4.62 -5.93
C TRP A 502 -4.03 -5.05 -6.49
N LYS A 503 -3.39 -6.02 -5.85
CA LYS A 503 -2.09 -6.53 -6.28
C LYS A 503 -2.19 -7.41 -7.53
N CYS A 504 -3.27 -8.14 -7.69
CA CYS A 504 -3.58 -8.85 -8.93
C CYS A 504 -3.64 -7.88 -10.11
N LEU A 505 -4.47 -6.83 -10.00
CA LEU A 505 -4.54 -5.76 -11.01
C LEU A 505 -3.18 -5.11 -11.26
N ALA A 506 -2.39 -4.84 -10.21
CA ALA A 506 -1.05 -4.26 -10.35
C ALA A 506 -0.12 -5.16 -11.16
N GLN A 507 -0.18 -6.48 -10.96
CA GLN A 507 0.63 -7.44 -11.72
C GLN A 507 0.15 -7.55 -13.19
N MET A 508 -1.15 -7.58 -13.43
CA MET A 508 -1.71 -7.51 -14.78
C MET A 508 -1.23 -6.25 -15.51
N CYS A 509 -1.40 -5.09 -14.89
CA CYS A 509 -0.90 -3.82 -15.46
C CYS A 509 0.60 -3.86 -15.77
N LYS A 510 1.41 -4.48 -14.91
CA LYS A 510 2.85 -4.61 -15.09
C LYS A 510 3.20 -5.53 -16.25
N GLN A 511 2.52 -6.67 -16.39
CA GLN A 511 2.73 -7.62 -17.49
C GLN A 511 2.38 -7.00 -18.84
N ASP A 512 1.29 -6.23 -18.88
CA ASP A 512 0.78 -5.60 -20.11
C ASP A 512 1.42 -4.21 -20.38
N GLY A 513 2.44 -3.83 -19.60
CA GLY A 513 3.17 -2.57 -19.79
C GLY A 513 2.37 -1.30 -19.47
N LEU A 514 1.25 -1.42 -18.76
CA LEU A 514 0.37 -0.29 -18.36
C LEU A 514 0.90 0.49 -17.14
N GLY A 515 2.10 0.14 -16.65
CA GLY A 515 2.70 0.79 -15.50
C GLY A 515 2.30 0.17 -14.16
N ASN A 516 2.41 0.94 -13.07
CA ASN A 516 2.18 0.44 -11.71
C ASN A 516 1.27 1.39 -10.91
N GLU A 517 0.15 1.81 -11.51
CA GLU A 517 -0.80 2.69 -10.86
C GLU A 517 -2.24 2.14 -10.93
N PRO A 518 -2.56 1.03 -10.24
CA PRO A 518 -3.89 0.39 -10.29
C PRO A 518 -5.03 1.37 -9.96
N ARG A 519 -4.81 2.33 -9.07
CA ARG A 519 -5.83 3.33 -8.71
C ARG A 519 -6.34 4.09 -9.91
N LYS A 520 -5.45 4.52 -10.81
CA LYS A 520 -5.86 5.23 -12.01
C LYS A 520 -6.66 4.36 -12.97
N VAL A 521 -6.28 3.09 -13.08
CA VAL A 521 -7.03 2.11 -13.88
C VAL A 521 -8.45 1.93 -13.33
N ILE A 522 -8.59 1.77 -12.02
CA ILE A 522 -9.88 1.67 -11.36
C ILE A 522 -10.72 2.94 -11.62
N ASP A 523 -10.13 4.12 -11.44
CA ASP A 523 -10.83 5.41 -11.62
C ASP A 523 -11.29 5.62 -13.08
N GLU A 524 -10.52 5.15 -14.07
CA GLU A 524 -10.91 5.20 -15.48
C GLU A 524 -12.04 4.20 -15.79
N ILE A 525 -11.92 2.96 -15.34
CA ILE A 525 -12.93 1.90 -15.58
C ILE A 525 -14.24 2.24 -14.87
N LYS A 526 -14.22 2.89 -13.71
CA LYS A 526 -15.40 3.33 -12.95
C LYS A 526 -16.30 4.28 -13.73
N ARG A 527 -15.82 4.90 -14.81
CA ARG A 527 -16.61 5.78 -15.68
C ARG A 527 -17.70 5.01 -16.45
N ILE A 528 -17.56 3.68 -16.59
CA ILE A 528 -18.53 2.83 -17.27
C ILE A 528 -19.72 2.61 -16.35
N LYS A 529 -20.93 2.90 -16.86
CA LYS A 529 -22.18 2.82 -16.10
C LYS A 529 -23.14 1.84 -16.74
N LEU A 530 -24.00 1.25 -15.93
CA LEU A 530 -25.16 0.48 -16.34
C LEU A 530 -26.40 1.37 -16.25
N THR A 531 -27.18 1.43 -17.34
CA THR A 531 -28.38 2.26 -17.43
C THR A 531 -29.56 1.44 -17.93
N ASP A 532 -30.69 1.53 -17.27
CA ASP A 532 -31.92 0.93 -17.73
C ASP A 532 -32.54 1.86 -18.80
N VAL A 533 -32.66 1.38 -20.02
CA VAL A 533 -33.33 2.09 -21.14
C VAL A 533 -34.70 1.48 -21.35
N ILE A 534 -35.71 2.31 -21.26
CA ILE A 534 -37.12 1.91 -21.44
C ILE A 534 -37.59 2.31 -22.83
N LEU A 535 -38.02 1.34 -23.59
CA LEU A 535 -38.53 1.50 -24.95
C LEU A 535 -40.05 1.21 -24.99
N PRO A 536 -40.92 2.22 -24.99
CA PRO A 536 -42.36 2.00 -25.14
C PRO A 536 -42.69 1.53 -26.56
N THR A 537 -43.34 0.39 -26.68
CA THR A 537 -43.71 -0.17 -27.99
C THR A 537 -45.14 0.28 -28.39
N ARG A 538 -45.45 0.20 -29.69
CA ARG A 538 -46.78 0.48 -30.22
C ARG A 538 -47.87 -0.43 -29.62
N LYS A 539 -47.48 -1.62 -29.13
CA LYS A 539 -48.40 -2.59 -28.51
C LYS A 539 -48.68 -2.29 -27.04
N GLY A 540 -48.21 -1.18 -26.49
CA GLY A 540 -48.39 -0.81 -25.08
C GLY A 540 -47.50 -1.56 -24.11
N ILE A 541 -46.56 -2.37 -24.62
CA ILE A 541 -45.56 -3.07 -23.79
C ILE A 541 -44.29 -2.20 -23.72
N GLU A 542 -43.71 -2.06 -22.54
CA GLU A 542 -42.43 -1.42 -22.36
C GLU A 542 -41.32 -2.48 -22.37
N ILE A 543 -40.35 -2.31 -23.27
CA ILE A 543 -39.14 -3.15 -23.29
C ILE A 543 -38.10 -2.45 -22.44
N LYS A 544 -37.58 -3.17 -21.44
CA LYS A 544 -36.53 -2.69 -20.56
C LYS A 544 -35.20 -3.33 -20.95
N LEU A 545 -34.20 -2.52 -21.31
CA LEU A 545 -32.86 -2.93 -21.67
C LEU A 545 -31.88 -2.45 -20.62
N HIS A 546 -31.01 -3.36 -20.14
CA HIS A 546 -29.91 -3.06 -19.25
C HIS A 546 -28.66 -2.76 -20.09
N CYS A 547 -28.46 -1.49 -20.47
CA CYS A 547 -27.41 -1.05 -21.37
C CYS A 547 -26.17 -0.61 -20.61
N VAL A 548 -25.02 -1.16 -20.96
CA VAL A 548 -23.71 -0.70 -20.46
C VAL A 548 -23.22 0.45 -21.34
N SER A 549 -22.75 1.54 -20.73
CA SER A 549 -22.24 2.68 -21.49
C SER A 549 -21.01 2.27 -22.31
N LYS A 550 -21.02 2.61 -23.61
CA LYS A 550 -19.92 2.29 -24.52
C LYS A 550 -18.64 3.00 -24.07
N PRO A 551 -17.53 2.25 -23.80
CA PRO A 551 -16.25 2.85 -23.49
C PRO A 551 -15.75 3.74 -24.62
N ASP A 552 -15.08 4.84 -24.30
CA ASP A 552 -14.35 5.64 -25.28
C ASP A 552 -13.12 4.86 -25.81
N THR A 553 -12.55 5.30 -26.92
CA THR A 553 -11.41 4.62 -27.58
C THR A 553 -10.25 4.34 -26.62
N HIS A 554 -10.00 5.26 -25.69
CA HIS A 554 -8.95 5.10 -24.71
C HIS A 554 -9.25 3.97 -23.72
N LEU A 555 -10.46 3.96 -23.19
CA LEU A 555 -10.88 2.94 -22.25
C LEU A 555 -11.01 1.56 -22.91
N GLN A 556 -11.37 1.51 -24.20
CA GLN A 556 -11.33 0.26 -24.99
C GLN A 556 -9.91 -0.33 -25.08
N ILE A 557 -8.90 0.53 -25.35
CA ILE A 557 -7.49 0.10 -25.37
C ILE A 557 -7.07 -0.45 -24.01
N LEU A 558 -7.43 0.25 -22.92
CA LEU A 558 -7.11 -0.18 -21.56
C LEU A 558 -7.73 -1.55 -21.23
N LEU A 559 -9.00 -1.72 -21.56
CA LEU A 559 -9.71 -2.98 -21.35
C LEU A 559 -9.12 -4.14 -22.17
N GLN A 560 -8.78 -3.89 -23.42
CA GLN A 560 -8.15 -4.88 -24.28
C GLN A 560 -6.79 -5.34 -23.74
N HIS A 561 -5.94 -4.40 -23.28
CA HIS A 561 -4.68 -4.76 -22.66
C HIS A 561 -4.84 -5.58 -21.37
N LEU A 562 -5.89 -5.33 -20.62
CA LEU A 562 -6.20 -6.10 -19.41
C LEU A 562 -6.95 -7.41 -19.71
N GLY A 563 -7.23 -7.72 -20.98
CA GLY A 563 -8.00 -8.90 -21.36
C GLY A 563 -9.46 -8.87 -20.87
N LEU A 564 -10.00 -7.65 -20.59
CA LEU A 564 -11.33 -7.46 -20.04
C LEU A 564 -12.34 -7.16 -21.13
N ASN A 565 -13.29 -8.08 -21.33
CA ASN A 565 -14.41 -7.89 -22.23
C ASN A 565 -15.63 -7.39 -21.48
N ILE A 566 -16.12 -6.22 -21.85
CA ILE A 566 -17.31 -5.62 -21.24
C ILE A 566 -18.53 -5.88 -22.13
N PRO A 567 -19.61 -6.49 -21.60
CA PRO A 567 -20.81 -6.73 -22.38
C PRO A 567 -21.52 -5.41 -22.69
N ALA A 568 -22.04 -5.26 -23.91
CA ALA A 568 -22.84 -4.07 -24.27
C ALA A 568 -24.19 -4.03 -23.53
N ARG A 569 -24.71 -5.19 -23.12
CA ARG A 569 -25.98 -5.36 -22.39
C ARG A 569 -25.87 -6.51 -21.40
N LEU A 570 -26.57 -6.39 -20.29
CA LEU A 570 -26.80 -7.51 -19.39
C LEU A 570 -28.12 -8.19 -19.76
N THR A 571 -28.07 -9.47 -20.11
CA THR A 571 -29.27 -10.29 -20.33
C THR A 571 -29.73 -10.89 -19.00
N LYS A 572 -31.04 -11.21 -18.88
CA LYS A 572 -31.61 -11.83 -17.65
C LYS A 572 -30.95 -13.15 -17.26
N ASN A 573 -30.21 -13.79 -18.16
CA ASN A 573 -29.52 -15.06 -17.95
C ASN A 573 -28.01 -14.89 -17.68
N PHE A 574 -27.54 -13.65 -17.47
CA PHE A 574 -26.15 -13.43 -17.07
C PHE A 574 -25.99 -13.92 -15.64
N LYS A 575 -25.50 -15.15 -15.49
CA LYS A 575 -25.05 -15.72 -14.20
C LYS A 575 -23.58 -16.02 -14.36
N MET A 576 -22.78 -15.48 -13.47
CA MET A 576 -21.39 -15.89 -13.32
C MET A 576 -21.30 -17.30 -12.72
#